data_51f9fcc13c11983e83d4930024dfac99
#
_entry.id   51f9fcc13c11983e83d4930024dfac99
#
_cell.length_a   1.000
_cell.length_b   1.000
_cell.length_c   1.000
_cell.angle_alpha   90.00
_cell.angle_beta   90.00
_cell.angle_gamma   90.00
#
_symmetry.space_group_name_H-M   'P 1'
#
loop_
_entity.id
_entity.type
_entity.pdbx_description
1 polymer ?
#
loop_
_entity_poly.entity_id
_entity_poly.type
_entity_poly.pdbx_seq_one_letter_code
_entity_poly.pdbx_strand_id
1 'polypeptide(L)'
;MADPRSILIVEDEPLIAMMLEDFLDSLGHKISGTCETVQCALDEVEKGGFDLAILDVNLKGENVWPVATKLREKKVPFVIATGGHVDPPPPEFNDAPVIEKPYTVDRVTPAIERAFAQ
;
A
#
# COMPACT_ATOMS: atom_id res chain seq x y z
N MET A 1 -6.92 20.30 -3.06
CA MET A 1 -7.47 19.15 -2.35
C MET A 1 -7.45 17.94 -3.27
N ALA A 2 -6.90 16.81 -2.81
CA ALA A 2 -6.84 15.62 -3.65
C ALA A 2 -8.22 15.00 -3.78
N ASP A 3 -8.52 14.44 -4.96
CA ASP A 3 -9.76 13.71 -5.17
C ASP A 3 -9.79 12.45 -4.30
N PRO A 4 -10.96 12.06 -3.80
CA PRO A 4 -11.08 10.79 -3.07
C PRO A 4 -10.64 9.61 -3.92
N ARG A 5 -9.87 8.70 -3.31
CA ARG A 5 -9.38 7.50 -3.97
C ARG A 5 -9.81 6.28 -3.20
N SER A 6 -9.96 5.17 -3.91
CA SER A 6 -10.24 3.89 -3.29
C SER A 6 -8.91 3.18 -3.09
N ILE A 7 -8.61 2.79 -1.86
CA ILE A 7 -7.28 2.30 -1.50
C ILE A 7 -7.37 0.90 -0.90
N LEU A 8 -6.54 -0.01 -1.43
CA LEU A 8 -6.37 -1.34 -0.88
C LEU A 8 -5.22 -1.30 0.13
N ILE A 9 -5.45 -1.80 1.33
CA ILE A 9 -4.42 -1.89 2.37
C ILE A 9 -3.96 -3.33 2.48
N VAL A 10 -2.65 -3.55 2.42
CA VAL A 10 -2.03 -4.86 2.58
C VAL A 10 -1.11 -4.78 3.78
N GLU A 11 -1.56 -5.25 4.93
CA GLU A 11 -0.89 -5.11 6.22
C GLU A 11 -1.32 -6.27 7.13
N ASP A 12 -0.36 -6.98 7.71
CA ASP A 12 -0.65 -8.16 8.53
C ASP A 12 -0.91 -7.85 10.01
N GLU A 13 -0.67 -6.63 10.46
CA GLU A 13 -0.94 -6.23 11.84
C GLU A 13 -2.26 -5.45 11.92
N PRO A 14 -3.30 -6.02 12.55
CA PRO A 14 -4.63 -5.38 12.56
C PRO A 14 -4.65 -3.98 13.14
N LEU A 15 -3.89 -3.73 14.20
CA LEU A 15 -3.87 -2.40 14.82
C LEU A 15 -3.25 -1.37 13.90
N ILE A 16 -2.19 -1.73 13.19
CA ILE A 16 -1.54 -0.81 12.24
C ILE A 16 -2.47 -0.58 11.05
N ALA A 17 -3.14 -1.62 10.57
CA ALA A 17 -4.12 -1.47 9.50
C ALA A 17 -5.24 -0.51 9.88
N MET A 18 -5.75 -0.64 11.12
CA MET A 18 -6.78 0.28 11.62
C MET A 18 -6.32 1.71 11.67
N MET A 19 -5.09 1.95 12.12
CA MET A 19 -4.53 3.30 12.15
C MET A 19 -4.46 3.89 10.75
N LEU A 20 -4.01 3.09 9.80
CA LEU A 20 -3.92 3.54 8.41
C LEU A 20 -5.31 3.83 7.83
N GLU A 21 -6.29 2.97 8.13
CA GLU A 21 -7.68 3.22 7.71
C GLU A 21 -8.18 4.55 8.24
N ASP A 22 -7.93 4.85 9.51
CA ASP A 22 -8.36 6.11 10.10
C ASP A 22 -7.69 7.31 9.44
N PHE A 23 -6.39 7.21 9.16
CA PHE A 23 -5.68 8.29 8.47
C PHE A 23 -6.24 8.53 7.08
N LEU A 24 -6.47 7.47 6.32
CA LEU A 24 -7.00 7.60 4.96
C LEU A 24 -8.42 8.14 4.96
N ASP A 25 -9.25 7.70 5.91
CA ASP A 25 -10.60 8.21 6.04
C ASP A 25 -10.59 9.70 6.35
N SER A 26 -9.70 10.13 7.24
CA SER A 26 -9.58 11.56 7.58
C SER A 26 -9.13 12.41 6.39
N LEU A 27 -8.44 11.79 5.44
CA LEU A 27 -8.01 12.46 4.21
C LEU A 27 -9.07 12.41 3.11
N GLY A 28 -10.20 11.78 3.37
CA GLY A 28 -11.30 11.70 2.41
C GLY A 28 -11.25 10.51 1.46
N HIS A 29 -10.32 9.59 1.67
CA HIS A 29 -10.21 8.40 0.82
C HIS A 29 -11.11 7.27 1.31
N LYS A 30 -11.42 6.34 0.42
CA LYS A 30 -12.19 5.15 0.76
C LYS A 30 -11.26 3.95 0.90
N ILE A 31 -11.63 3.03 1.78
CA ILE A 31 -10.89 1.78 1.93
C ILE A 31 -11.60 0.71 1.10
N SER A 32 -10.92 0.24 0.07
CA SER A 32 -11.44 -0.81 -0.80
C SER A 32 -11.46 -2.16 -0.09
N GLY A 33 -10.44 -2.42 0.73
CA GLY A 33 -10.32 -3.64 1.49
C GLY A 33 -9.02 -3.64 2.26
N THR A 34 -8.89 -4.60 3.17
CA THR A 34 -7.68 -4.79 3.97
C THR A 34 -7.30 -6.25 3.93
N CYS A 35 -6.07 -6.56 3.50
CA CYS A 35 -5.57 -7.92 3.39
C CYS A 35 -4.42 -8.15 4.36
N GLU A 36 -4.40 -9.32 4.98
CA GLU A 36 -3.34 -9.70 5.92
C GLU A 36 -2.32 -10.65 5.30
N THR A 37 -2.61 -11.20 4.13
CA THR A 37 -1.75 -12.20 3.50
C THR A 37 -1.50 -11.85 2.04
N VAL A 38 -0.44 -12.43 1.47
CA VAL A 38 -0.12 -12.28 0.05
C VAL A 38 -1.27 -12.83 -0.81
N GLN A 39 -1.82 -13.98 -0.45
CA GLN A 39 -2.89 -14.59 -1.25
C GLN A 39 -4.13 -13.70 -1.28
N CYS A 40 -4.54 -13.15 -0.14
CA CYS A 40 -5.68 -12.23 -0.09
C CYS A 40 -5.43 -11.03 -1.00
N ALA A 41 -4.23 -10.47 -0.93
CA ALA A 41 -3.88 -9.31 -1.74
C ALA A 41 -3.90 -9.65 -3.24
N LEU A 42 -3.37 -10.81 -3.62
CA LEU A 42 -3.40 -11.23 -5.03
C LEU A 42 -4.83 -11.37 -5.54
N ASP A 43 -5.71 -11.94 -4.72
CA ASP A 43 -7.12 -12.12 -5.09
C ASP A 43 -7.79 -10.76 -5.26
N GLU A 44 -7.51 -9.80 -4.38
CA GLU A 44 -8.09 -8.46 -4.46
C GLU A 44 -7.58 -7.69 -5.67
N VAL A 45 -6.30 -7.84 -5.99
CA VAL A 45 -5.73 -7.21 -7.19
C VAL A 45 -6.40 -7.75 -8.46
N GLU A 46 -6.70 -9.05 -8.49
CA GLU A 46 -7.41 -9.64 -9.63
C GLU A 46 -8.82 -9.06 -9.80
N LYS A 47 -9.53 -8.85 -8.69
CA LYS A 47 -10.85 -8.24 -8.74
C LYS A 47 -10.81 -6.79 -9.20
N GLY A 48 -9.77 -6.06 -8.82
CA GLY A 48 -9.65 -4.65 -9.11
C GLY A 48 -10.65 -3.82 -8.31
N GLY A 49 -10.96 -2.62 -8.79
CA GLY A 49 -11.93 -1.73 -8.14
C GLY A 49 -11.31 -0.76 -7.15
N PHE A 50 -10.00 -0.64 -7.13
CA PHE A 50 -9.31 0.34 -6.29
C PHE A 50 -8.31 1.11 -7.14
N ASP A 51 -7.89 2.28 -6.63
CA ASP A 51 -7.04 3.20 -7.37
C ASP A 51 -5.57 3.13 -6.96
N LEU A 52 -5.29 2.65 -5.74
CA LEU A 52 -3.95 2.63 -5.16
C LEU A 52 -3.88 1.51 -4.13
N ALA A 53 -2.71 0.94 -3.95
CA ALA A 53 -2.47 -0.03 -2.88
C ALA A 53 -1.34 0.44 -1.98
N ILE A 54 -1.45 0.18 -0.68
CA ILE A 54 -0.37 0.42 0.27
C ILE A 54 0.09 -0.96 0.75
N LEU A 55 1.36 -1.28 0.50
CA LEU A 55 1.89 -2.62 0.71
C LEU A 55 2.91 -2.66 1.85
N ASP A 56 2.64 -3.49 2.84
CA ASP A 56 3.66 -3.85 3.83
C ASP A 56 4.62 -4.86 3.17
N VAL A 57 5.91 -4.65 3.33
CA VAL A 57 6.92 -5.48 2.68
C VAL A 57 6.87 -6.94 3.12
N ASN A 58 6.63 -7.17 4.39
CA ASN A 58 6.63 -8.52 4.96
C ASN A 58 5.28 -8.87 5.56
N LEU A 59 4.60 -9.84 4.97
CA LEU A 59 3.27 -10.27 5.38
C LEU A 59 3.36 -11.69 5.93
N LYS A 60 3.35 -11.82 7.27
CA LYS A 60 3.39 -13.13 7.94
C LYS A 60 4.52 -14.02 7.41
N GLY A 61 5.69 -13.42 7.22
CA GLY A 61 6.86 -14.13 6.74
C GLY A 61 7.00 -14.23 5.24
N GLU A 62 6.02 -13.73 4.48
CA GLU A 62 6.10 -13.74 3.01
C GLU A 62 6.38 -12.33 2.49
N ASN A 63 7.19 -12.25 1.44
CA ASN A 63 7.47 -10.98 0.78
C ASN A 63 6.29 -10.55 -0.08
N VAL A 64 6.07 -9.26 -0.15
CA VAL A 64 4.93 -8.68 -0.87
C VAL A 64 5.19 -8.52 -2.38
N TRP A 65 6.39 -8.81 -2.85
CA TRP A 65 6.78 -8.51 -4.23
C TRP A 65 5.90 -9.15 -5.31
N PRO A 66 5.35 -10.37 -5.15
CA PRO A 66 4.41 -10.89 -6.14
C PRO A 66 3.18 -9.99 -6.31
N VAL A 67 2.72 -9.38 -5.21
CA VAL A 67 1.60 -8.43 -5.26
C VAL A 67 2.00 -7.17 -6.03
N ALA A 68 3.19 -6.66 -5.75
CA ALA A 68 3.69 -5.47 -6.43
C ALA A 68 3.83 -5.72 -7.94
N THR A 69 4.33 -6.89 -8.32
CA THR A 69 4.45 -7.26 -9.73
C THR A 69 3.09 -7.26 -10.42
N LYS A 70 2.08 -7.84 -9.77
CA LYS A 70 0.74 -7.91 -10.33
C LYS A 70 0.12 -6.53 -10.47
N LEU A 71 0.33 -5.66 -9.48
CA LEU A 71 -0.13 -4.28 -9.56
C LEU A 71 0.51 -3.54 -10.74
N ARG A 72 1.81 -3.75 -10.96
CA ARG A 72 2.51 -3.18 -12.11
C ARG A 72 1.92 -3.64 -13.42
N GLU A 73 1.62 -4.94 -13.53
CA GLU A 73 1.02 -5.50 -14.73
C GLU A 73 -0.33 -4.85 -15.03
N LYS A 74 -1.09 -4.53 -13.99
CA LYS A 74 -2.40 -3.89 -14.13
C LYS A 74 -2.33 -2.36 -14.14
N LYS A 75 -1.12 -1.81 -14.05
CA LYS A 75 -0.86 -0.36 -14.06
C LYS A 75 -1.54 0.37 -12.90
N VAL A 76 -1.59 -0.27 -11.75
CA VAL A 76 -2.13 0.33 -10.52
C VAL A 76 -0.97 0.84 -9.68
N PRO A 77 -0.95 2.13 -9.31
CA PRO A 77 0.11 2.66 -8.46
C PRO A 77 0.07 2.07 -7.06
N PHE A 78 1.21 2.00 -6.41
CA PHE A 78 1.29 1.49 -5.04
C PHE A 78 2.39 2.20 -4.26
N VAL A 79 2.25 2.14 -2.93
CA VAL A 79 3.20 2.69 -1.98
C VAL A 79 3.73 1.53 -1.15
N ILE A 80 5.03 1.53 -0.88
CA ILE A 80 5.68 0.48 -0.08
C ILE A 80 5.87 0.99 1.33
N ALA A 81 5.48 0.19 2.32
CA ALA A 81 5.65 0.53 3.74
C ALA A 81 6.66 -0.42 4.38
N THR A 82 7.66 0.11 5.06
CA THR A 82 8.73 -0.70 5.66
C THR A 82 8.85 -0.43 7.15
N GLY A 83 9.30 -1.46 7.87
CA GLY A 83 9.58 -1.33 9.29
C GLY A 83 10.98 -0.85 9.65
N GLY A 84 11.77 -0.45 8.67
CA GLY A 84 13.08 0.14 8.91
C GLY A 84 14.26 -0.79 8.88
N HIS A 85 14.07 -2.09 9.04
CA HIS A 85 15.16 -3.07 9.05
C HIS A 85 14.95 -4.16 8.00
N VAL A 86 14.36 -3.80 6.87
CA VAL A 86 14.13 -4.73 5.79
C VAL A 86 15.05 -4.37 4.63
N ASP A 87 15.28 -5.34 3.77
CA ASP A 87 16.06 -5.12 2.57
C ASP A 87 15.37 -4.08 1.69
N PRO A 88 16.15 -3.30 0.92
CA PRO A 88 15.54 -2.35 -0.01
C PRO A 88 14.67 -3.09 -1.02
N PRO A 89 13.69 -2.42 -1.62
CA PRO A 89 12.87 -3.03 -2.66
C PRO A 89 13.74 -3.53 -3.81
N PRO A 90 13.29 -4.58 -4.52
CA PRO A 90 13.98 -4.98 -5.75
C PRO A 90 14.15 -3.79 -6.71
N PRO A 91 15.21 -3.78 -7.52
CA PRO A 91 15.46 -2.64 -8.41
C PRO A 91 14.29 -2.26 -9.31
N GLU A 92 13.47 -3.22 -9.69
CA GLU A 92 12.29 -2.98 -10.54
C GLU A 92 11.22 -2.13 -9.85
N PHE A 93 11.28 -2.00 -8.52
CA PHE A 93 10.33 -1.20 -7.74
C PHE A 93 10.97 0.01 -7.06
N ASN A 94 12.19 0.36 -7.43
CA ASN A 94 12.91 1.44 -6.74
C ASN A 94 12.31 2.83 -7.00
N ASP A 95 11.40 2.95 -7.96
CA ASP A 95 10.69 4.18 -8.24
C ASP A 95 9.41 4.35 -7.43
N ALA A 96 8.98 3.30 -6.72
CA ALA A 96 7.77 3.39 -5.91
C ALA A 96 8.02 4.19 -4.64
N PRO A 97 7.06 5.04 -4.23
CA PRO A 97 7.19 5.75 -2.97
C PRO A 97 7.28 4.80 -1.78
N VAL A 98 8.09 5.15 -0.79
CA VAL A 98 8.29 4.33 0.41
C VAL A 98 7.90 5.14 1.63
N ILE A 99 7.15 4.52 2.54
CA ILE A 99 6.80 5.09 3.83
C ILE A 99 7.46 4.26 4.91
N GLU A 100 8.15 4.90 5.85
CA GLU A 100 8.66 4.21 7.03
C GLU A 100 7.59 4.18 8.11
N LYS A 101 7.41 3.02 8.73
CA LYS A 101 6.51 2.90 9.87
C LYS A 101 7.13 3.55 11.11
N PRO A 102 6.35 4.08 12.04
CA PRO A 102 4.89 4.06 12.04
C PRO A 102 4.28 5.06 11.06
N TYR A 103 3.07 4.78 10.63
CA TYR A 103 2.35 5.66 9.72
C TYR A 103 1.96 6.95 10.43
N THR A 104 2.11 8.07 9.73
CA THR A 104 1.58 9.37 10.17
C THR A 104 0.96 10.04 8.96
N VAL A 105 0.04 10.98 9.20
CA VAL A 105 -0.59 11.73 8.11
C VAL A 105 0.48 12.44 7.28
N ASP A 106 1.49 12.99 7.94
CA ASP A 106 2.58 13.72 7.28
C ASP A 106 3.40 12.84 6.33
N ARG A 107 3.48 11.54 6.60
CA ARG A 107 4.22 10.60 5.75
C ARG A 107 3.34 9.99 4.67
N VAL A 108 2.09 9.70 5.01
CA VAL A 108 1.15 9.04 4.11
C VAL A 108 0.75 9.95 2.96
N THR A 109 0.39 11.20 3.26
CA THR A 109 -0.10 12.13 2.25
C THR A 109 0.87 12.35 1.10
N PRO A 110 2.15 12.70 1.35
CA PRO A 110 3.09 12.90 0.24
C PRO A 110 3.35 11.63 -0.56
N ALA A 111 3.35 10.47 0.09
CA ALA A 111 3.59 9.20 -0.60
C ALA A 111 2.46 8.89 -1.57
N ILE A 112 1.21 9.10 -1.15
CA ILE A 112 0.06 8.88 -2.02
C ILE A 112 0.12 9.83 -3.23
N GLU A 113 0.42 11.10 -2.99
CA GLU A 113 0.52 12.08 -4.07
C GLU A 113 1.60 11.70 -5.06
N ARG A 114 2.76 11.23 -4.58
CA ARG A 114 3.84 10.80 -5.47
C ARG A 114 3.47 9.56 -6.26
N ALA A 115 2.73 8.64 -5.66
CA ALA A 115 2.30 7.44 -6.35
C ALA A 115 1.41 7.78 -7.55
N PHE A 116 0.51 8.74 -7.40
CA PHE A 116 -0.37 9.15 -8.49
C PHE A 116 0.33 10.04 -9.52
N ALA A 117 1.47 10.63 -9.16
CA ALA A 117 2.22 11.50 -10.08
C ALA A 117 3.09 10.73 -11.07
N GLN A 118 3.28 9.44 -10.87
CA GLN A 118 4.13 8.61 -11.73
C GLN A 118 3.44 8.12 -12.98
#